data_0f5705ae86c6951b79cb6df4d47cdb9a
#
_entry.id   0f5705ae86c6951b79cb6df4d47cdb9a
#
_cell.length_a   1.000
_cell.length_b   1.000
_cell.length_c   1.000
_cell.angle_alpha   90.00
_cell.angle_beta   90.00
_cell.angle_gamma   90.00
#
_symmetry.space_group_name_H-M   'P 1'
#
loop_
_entity.id
_entity.type
_entity.pdbx_description
1 polymer ?
#
loop_
_entity_poly.entity_id
_entity_poly.type
_entity_poly.pdbx_seq_one_letter_code
_entity_poly.pdbx_strand_id
1 'polypeptide(L)' 'MIQVYFHCSTANGILLDRHGSTIEDLADLREHATRVIRGLLAEPIPEDWRNWVLHISDANGEEILVVPFLSEIGPLH' A
#
# COMPACT_ATOMS: atom_id res chain seq x y z
N MET A 1 11.36 -9.44 -13.13
CA MET A 1 10.52 -8.22 -13.05
C MET A 1 9.06 -8.60 -12.90
N ILE A 2 8.40 -8.04 -11.94
CA ILE A 2 7.00 -8.35 -11.65
C ILE A 2 6.21 -7.06 -11.64
N GLN A 3 5.09 -7.04 -12.36
CA GLN A 3 4.18 -5.92 -12.36
C GLN A 3 3.21 -6.07 -11.20
N VAL A 4 3.10 -5.06 -10.35
CA VAL A 4 2.21 -5.08 -9.20
C VAL A 4 1.39 -3.80 -9.13
N TYR A 5 0.28 -3.86 -8.39
CA TYR A 5 -0.63 -2.74 -8.20
C TYR A 5 -0.88 -2.56 -6.71
N PHE A 6 -0.81 -1.31 -6.26
CA PHE A 6 -1.00 -0.95 -4.87
C PHE A 6 -2.35 -0.27 -4.70
N HIS A 7 -3.31 -0.99 -4.18
CA HIS A 7 -4.65 -0.46 -3.93
C HIS A 7 -4.78 -0.14 -2.44
N CYS A 8 -5.40 0.99 -2.12
CA CYS A 8 -5.56 1.40 -0.73
C CYS A 8 -7.03 1.29 -0.32
N SER A 9 -7.28 0.52 0.73
CA SER A 9 -8.60 0.40 1.33
C SER A 9 -8.73 1.44 2.43
N THR A 10 -9.76 2.29 2.32
CA THR A 10 -10.03 3.35 3.29
C THR A 10 -11.43 3.20 3.87
N ALA A 11 -11.79 4.08 4.79
CA ALA A 11 -13.14 4.08 5.35
C ALA A 11 -14.23 4.36 4.30
N ASN A 12 -13.86 5.06 3.23
CA ASN A 12 -14.81 5.46 2.19
C ASN A 12 -14.80 4.56 0.95
N GLY A 13 -13.95 3.53 0.94
CA GLY A 13 -13.87 2.62 -0.20
C GLY A 13 -12.45 2.26 -0.54
N ILE A 14 -12.21 1.97 -1.81
CA ILE A 14 -10.90 1.53 -2.28
C ILE A 14 -10.37 2.51 -3.32
N LEU A 15 -9.14 2.97 -3.12
CA LEU A 15 -8.41 3.75 -4.11
C LEU A 15 -7.63 2.78 -4.98
N LEU A 16 -8.03 2.64 -6.22
CA LEU A 16 -7.40 1.69 -7.13
C LEU A 16 -6.18 2.29 -7.82
N ASP A 17 -5.08 1.55 -7.82
CA ASP A 17 -3.90 1.89 -8.60
C ASP A 17 -4.10 1.36 -10.02
N ARG A 18 -4.08 2.25 -11.00
CA ARG A 18 -4.28 1.90 -12.40
C ARG A 18 -2.98 1.87 -13.19
N HIS A 19 -1.91 2.36 -12.61
CA HIS A 19 -0.61 2.43 -13.29
C HIS A 19 0.29 1.26 -12.96
N GLY A 20 0.30 0.87 -11.70
CA GLY A 20 1.14 -0.21 -11.25
C GLY A 20 2.60 0.19 -11.12
N SER A 21 3.40 -0.75 -10.69
CA SER A 21 4.84 -0.58 -10.54
C SER A 21 5.53 -1.89 -10.87
N THR A 22 6.77 -1.80 -11.31
CA THR A 22 7.59 -2.97 -11.56
C THR A 22 8.54 -3.17 -10.39
N ILE A 23 8.59 -4.38 -9.86
CA ILE A 23 9.47 -4.72 -8.74
C ILE A 23 10.39 -5.88 -9.13
N GLU A 24 11.52 -5.99 -8.42
CA GLU A 24 12.51 -7.01 -8.69
C GLU A 24 12.29 -8.27 -7.84
N ASP A 25 12.03 -8.07 -6.54
CA ASP A 25 11.87 -9.18 -5.59
C ASP A 25 10.98 -8.74 -4.43
N LEU A 26 10.83 -9.63 -3.45
CA LEU A 26 9.98 -9.37 -2.30
C LEU A 26 10.49 -8.22 -1.43
N ALA A 27 11.80 -8.08 -1.29
CA ALA A 27 12.39 -6.98 -0.53
C ALA A 27 12.06 -5.64 -1.20
N ASP A 28 12.17 -5.60 -2.53
CA ASP A 28 11.82 -4.43 -3.32
C ASP A 28 10.32 -4.10 -3.18
N LEU A 29 9.48 -5.13 -3.16
CA LEU A 29 8.04 -4.96 -2.97
C LEU A 29 7.72 -4.29 -1.64
N ARG A 30 8.36 -4.76 -0.56
CA ARG A 30 8.15 -4.20 0.78
C ARG A 30 8.63 -2.76 0.85
N GLU A 31 9.75 -2.46 0.22
CA GLU A 31 10.28 -1.11 0.19
C GLU A 31 9.34 -0.16 -0.55
N HIS A 32 8.80 -0.60 -1.68
CA HIS A 32 7.81 0.17 -2.42
C HIS A 32 6.54 0.40 -1.60
N ALA A 33 6.06 -0.64 -0.91
CA ALA A 33 4.87 -0.53 -0.07
C ALA A 33 5.07 0.53 1.02
N THR A 34 6.22 0.52 1.67
CA THR A 34 6.54 1.51 2.70
C THR A 34 6.54 2.92 2.13
N ARG A 35 7.13 3.11 0.95
CA ARG A 35 7.14 4.42 0.30
C ARG A 35 5.74 4.90 -0.06
N VAL A 36 4.90 4.00 -0.57
CA VAL A 36 3.54 4.36 -0.92
C VAL A 36 2.77 4.81 0.32
N ILE A 37 2.88 4.04 1.40
CA ILE A 37 2.19 4.38 2.64
C ILE A 37 2.68 5.72 3.19
N ARG A 38 3.99 5.92 3.25
CA ARG A 38 4.55 7.17 3.75
C ARG A 38 4.18 8.35 2.88
N GLY A 39 4.14 8.15 1.56
CA GLY A 39 3.72 9.19 0.64
C GLY A 39 2.27 9.61 0.85
N LEU A 40 1.39 8.65 1.08
CA LEU A 40 -0.01 8.93 1.34
C LEU A 40 -0.21 9.66 2.68
N LEU A 41 0.63 9.36 3.66
CA LEU A 41 0.52 9.97 4.98
C LEU A 41 1.31 11.28 5.12
N ALA A 42 2.05 11.68 4.08
CA ALA A 42 2.83 12.91 4.11
C ALA A 42 1.95 14.16 4.08
N GLU A 43 0.74 14.04 3.55
CA GLU A 43 -0.20 15.15 3.49
C GLU A 43 -1.23 15.02 4.60
N PRO A 44 -1.81 16.15 5.07
CA PRO A 44 -2.86 16.08 6.07
C PRO A 44 -4.04 15.27 5.56
N ILE A 45 -4.45 14.28 6.34
CA ILE A 45 -5.57 13.43 6.00
C ILE A 45 -6.68 13.71 7.00
N PRO A 46 -7.88 14.10 6.54
CA PRO A 46 -8.99 14.38 7.46
C PRO A 46 -9.59 13.13 8.09
N GLU A 47 -9.26 11.97 7.55
CA GLU A 47 -9.81 10.71 8.04
C GLU A 47 -8.82 9.98 8.93
N ASP A 48 -9.35 9.05 9.73
CA ASP A 48 -8.52 8.18 10.55
C ASP A 48 -7.93 7.08 9.68
N TRP A 49 -6.63 7.15 9.42
CA TRP A 49 -5.92 6.22 8.55
C TRP A 49 -5.52 4.93 9.26
N ARG A 50 -5.77 4.79 10.55
CA ARG A 50 -5.31 3.62 11.32
C ARG A 50 -5.92 2.30 10.84
N ASN A 51 -7.07 2.38 10.19
CA ASN A 51 -7.73 1.20 9.64
C ASN A 51 -7.50 1.02 8.14
N TRP A 52 -6.68 1.87 7.55
CA TRP A 52 -6.37 1.76 6.13
C TRP A 52 -5.44 0.58 5.89
N VAL A 53 -5.62 -0.07 4.75
CA VAL A 53 -4.85 -1.25 4.37
C VAL A 53 -4.40 -1.11 2.94
N LEU A 54 -3.14 -1.42 2.69
CA LEU A 54 -2.60 -1.46 1.34
C LEU A 54 -2.68 -2.89 0.84
N HIS A 55 -3.36 -3.08 -0.29
CA HIS A 55 -3.50 -4.38 -0.94
C HIS A 55 -2.63 -4.38 -2.19
N ILE A 56 -1.71 -5.32 -2.27
CA ILE A 56 -0.81 -5.42 -3.40
C ILE A 56 -1.19 -6.65 -4.22
N SER A 57 -1.52 -6.43 -5.48
CA SER A 57 -1.93 -7.52 -6.36
C SER A 57 -1.04 -7.57 -7.60
N ASP A 58 -1.03 -8.73 -8.26
CA ASP A 58 -0.30 -8.92 -9.50
C ASP A 58 -1.14 -8.49 -10.70
N ALA A 59 -0.60 -8.69 -11.90
CA ALA A 59 -1.27 -8.30 -13.14
C ALA A 59 -2.57 -9.10 -13.38
N ASN A 60 -2.72 -10.24 -12.73
CA ASN A 60 -3.93 -11.06 -12.85
C ASN A 60 -4.98 -10.68 -11.81
N GLY A 61 -4.69 -9.70 -10.96
CA GLY A 61 -5.59 -9.30 -9.90
C GLY A 61 -5.49 -10.15 -8.64
N GLU A 62 -4.53 -11.06 -8.57
CA GLU A 62 -4.33 -11.89 -7.38
C GLU A 62 -3.58 -11.08 -6.32
N GLU A 63 -4.11 -11.10 -5.11
CA GLU A 63 -3.50 -10.39 -3.98
C GLU A 63 -2.24 -11.13 -3.54
N ILE A 64 -1.11 -10.42 -3.54
CA ILE A 64 0.18 -10.98 -3.18
C ILE A 64 0.52 -10.66 -1.72
N LEU A 65 0.19 -9.45 -1.28
CA LEU A 65 0.57 -8.97 0.03
C LEU A 65 -0.46 -7.96 0.51
N VAL A 66 -0.73 -7.98 1.81
CA VAL A 66 -1.61 -7.02 2.47
C VAL A 66 -0.81 -6.34 3.57
N VAL A 67 -0.76 -5.01 3.55
CA VAL A 67 0.03 -4.25 4.51
C VAL A 67 -0.88 -3.24 5.22
N PRO A 68 -1.25 -3.48 6.47
CA PRO A 68 -1.97 -2.48 7.24
C PRO A 68 -1.08 -1.26 7.45
N PHE A 69 -1.63 -0.06 7.28
CA PHE A 69 -0.87 1.17 7.44
C PHE A 69 -0.24 1.25 8.83
N LEU A 70 -0.97 0.81 9.83
CA LEU A 70 -0.50 0.86 11.21
C LEU A 70 0.75 0.03 11.44
N SER A 71 0.91 -1.08 10.73
CA SER A 71 2.09 -1.94 10.90
C SER A 71 3.36 -1.29 10.31
N GLU A 72 3.23 -0.43 9.31
CA GLU A 72 4.38 0.25 8.72
C GLU A 72 4.85 1.43 9.56
N ILE A 73 3.92 2.10 10.23
CA ILE A 73 4.26 3.23 11.08
C ILE A 73 4.72 2.74 12.45
N GLY A 74 4.27 1.54 12.83
CA GLY A 74 4.61 0.95 14.10
C GLY A 74 3.95 1.66 15.26
N PRO A 75 4.13 1.12 16.47
CA PRO A 75 3.61 1.78 17.66
C PRO A 75 4.33 3.10 17.88
N LEU A 76 3.58 4.09 18.26
CA LEU A 76 4.16 5.38 18.64
C LEU A 76 4.96 5.21 19.91
N HIS A 77 6.15 5.71 19.87
CA HIS A 77 7.06 5.65 21.01
C HIS A 77 6.95 6.89 21.86
#